data_64fa25145e57340adb0343320a5c5802
#
_entry.id   64fa25145e57340adb0343320a5c5802
#
_cell.length_a   1.000
_cell.length_b   1.000
_cell.length_c   1.000
_cell.angle_alpha   90.00
_cell.angle_beta   90.00
_cell.angle_gamma   90.00
#
_symmetry.space_group_name_H-M   'P 1'
#
loop_
_entity.id
_entity.type
_entity.pdbx_description
1 polymer ?
#
loop_
_entity_poly.entity_id
_entity_poly.type
_entity_poly.pdbx_seq_one_letter_code
_entity_poly.pdbx_strand_id
1 'polypeptide(L)'
;RHSNGSPFYRPSGAAATWKPPQVGDYYWDNSGTWWYIADFNYFRSPGRLTTPHMVLCCTPGARMDRMYTTRDNSNGYWGCGFVQWGITDLLRNTVNTFWGNGARIMSIYLQQSTSMVDGRISTSAERLADVWLPTDMQVFGSRVLSVRQYSESPNLPAHTGAMQFRLFGQNPELAFDTLRGMAQNPTDSERYKWLADPLADGNWTIVDNLKRTMTWNYADATCRSMACLCVS
;
A
#
# COMPACT_ATOMS: atom_id res chain seq x y z
N ARG A 1 -7.00 23.55 -0.47
CA ARG A 1 -6.27 23.97 0.76
C ARG A 1 -7.30 24.42 1.78
N HIS A 2 -7.13 24.02 3.04
CA HIS A 2 -7.94 24.55 4.13
C HIS A 2 -7.67 26.06 4.32
N SER A 3 -8.61 26.76 4.93
CA SER A 3 -8.46 28.16 5.28
C SER A 3 -7.21 28.45 6.14
N ASN A 4 -6.68 27.45 6.83
CA ASN A 4 -5.45 27.50 7.62
C ASN A 4 -4.19 27.06 6.84
N GLY A 5 -4.28 26.80 5.53
CA GLY A 5 -3.17 26.41 4.67
C GLY A 5 -2.74 24.96 4.75
N SER A 6 -3.31 24.15 5.65
CA SER A 6 -2.98 22.71 5.75
C SER A 6 -3.74 21.91 4.70
N PRO A 7 -3.11 21.02 3.95
CA PRO A 7 -3.79 20.06 3.06
C PRO A 7 -4.35 18.84 3.80
N PHE A 8 -4.01 18.65 5.07
CA PHE A 8 -4.35 17.45 5.82
C PHE A 8 -5.45 17.66 6.86
N TYR A 9 -6.25 16.61 7.08
CA TYR A 9 -7.23 16.50 8.14
C TYR A 9 -6.76 15.51 9.21
N ARG A 10 -7.27 15.68 10.43
CA ARG A 10 -7.11 14.71 11.50
C ARG A 10 -8.20 13.65 11.48
N PRO A 11 -7.98 12.49 12.11
CA PRO A 11 -8.99 11.43 12.20
C PRO A 11 -10.33 11.90 12.79
N SER A 12 -10.33 12.96 13.63
CA SER A 12 -11.55 13.60 14.15
C SER A 12 -12.38 14.33 13.10
N GLY A 13 -11.90 14.46 11.86
CA GLY A 13 -12.53 15.26 10.81
C GLY A 13 -12.27 16.75 10.91
N ALA A 14 -11.67 17.23 12.01
CA ALA A 14 -11.28 18.62 12.15
C ALA A 14 -10.10 18.94 11.23
N ALA A 15 -10.13 20.10 10.57
CA ALA A 15 -8.96 20.60 9.83
C ALA A 15 -7.75 20.62 10.76
N ALA A 16 -6.62 20.06 10.30
CA ALA A 16 -5.38 20.14 11.04
C ALA A 16 -5.06 21.61 11.26
N THR A 17 -5.20 22.08 12.49
CA THR A 17 -4.69 23.40 12.85
C THR A 17 -3.20 23.42 12.61
N TRP A 18 -2.64 24.59 12.43
CA TRP A 18 -1.24 24.90 12.03
C TRP A 18 -0.15 24.19 12.85
N LYS A 19 -0.27 22.88 13.00
CA LYS A 19 0.76 22.01 13.55
C LYS A 19 1.38 21.22 12.40
N PRO A 20 2.64 20.84 12.51
CA PRO A 20 3.25 19.95 11.53
C PRO A 20 2.36 18.74 11.26
N PRO A 21 2.31 18.23 10.04
CA PRO A 21 1.60 17.00 9.72
C PRO A 21 2.02 15.87 10.66
N GLN A 22 1.08 15.03 11.07
CA GLN A 22 1.30 13.91 11.97
C GLN A 22 0.88 12.59 11.32
N VAL A 23 1.46 11.48 11.76
CA VAL A 23 0.99 10.15 11.37
C VAL A 23 -0.50 10.03 11.71
N GLY A 24 -1.28 9.53 10.75
CA GLY A 24 -2.73 9.43 10.86
C GLY A 24 -3.50 10.66 10.35
N ASP A 25 -2.86 11.80 10.14
CA ASP A 25 -3.50 12.88 9.39
C ASP A 25 -3.78 12.40 7.97
N TYR A 26 -4.88 12.86 7.37
CA TYR A 26 -5.30 12.39 6.07
C TYR A 26 -5.71 13.54 5.14
N TYR A 27 -5.73 13.21 3.87
CA TYR A 27 -6.19 14.05 2.78
C TYR A 27 -7.08 13.22 1.85
N TRP A 28 -8.15 13.79 1.31
CA TRP A 28 -8.87 13.17 0.21
C TRP A 28 -8.59 13.92 -1.09
N ASP A 29 -8.38 13.14 -2.14
CA ASP A 29 -8.18 13.69 -3.47
C ASP A 29 -9.51 14.00 -4.19
N ASN A 30 -9.43 14.58 -5.37
CA ASN A 30 -10.61 14.93 -6.16
C ASN A 30 -11.42 13.71 -6.62
N SER A 31 -10.88 12.51 -6.54
CA SER A 31 -11.60 11.27 -6.80
C SER A 31 -12.34 10.73 -5.57
N GLY A 32 -12.20 11.39 -4.43
CA GLY A 32 -12.74 10.94 -3.15
C GLY A 32 -11.88 9.88 -2.46
N THR A 33 -10.67 9.63 -2.96
CA THR A 33 -9.74 8.68 -2.35
C THR A 33 -9.05 9.31 -1.14
N TRP A 34 -8.97 8.54 -0.05
CA TRP A 34 -8.39 8.99 1.21
C TRP A 34 -6.97 8.49 1.37
N TRP A 35 -6.05 9.43 1.58
CA TRP A 35 -4.63 9.19 1.77
C TRP A 35 -4.23 9.58 3.18
N TYR A 36 -3.76 8.63 3.97
CA TYR A 36 -3.27 8.82 5.32
C TYR A 36 -1.76 8.95 5.33
N ILE A 37 -1.22 9.82 6.17
CA ILE A 37 0.20 9.82 6.47
C ILE A 37 0.52 8.53 7.23
N ALA A 38 1.18 7.60 6.56
CA ALA A 38 1.53 6.30 7.10
C ALA A 38 2.80 6.35 7.94
N ASP A 39 3.79 7.12 7.49
CA ASP A 39 5.04 7.30 8.20
C ASP A 39 5.82 8.52 7.69
N PHE A 40 6.85 8.93 8.45
CA PHE A 40 7.83 9.93 8.05
C PHE A 40 9.22 9.29 7.97
N ASN A 41 9.95 9.58 6.90
CA ASN A 41 11.32 9.12 6.70
C ASN A 41 11.51 7.59 6.75
N TYR A 42 10.46 6.84 6.44
CA TYR A 42 10.44 5.37 6.54
C TYR A 42 11.54 4.71 5.70
N PHE A 43 11.78 5.22 4.49
CA PHE A 43 12.79 4.70 3.57
C PHE A 43 14.14 5.41 3.71
N ARG A 44 14.31 6.23 4.75
CA ARG A 44 15.57 6.94 4.94
C ARG A 44 16.69 5.96 5.22
N SER A 45 17.65 5.91 4.32
CA SER A 45 18.80 5.02 4.40
C SER A 45 20.03 5.72 3.82
N PRO A 46 21.20 5.61 4.49
CA PRO A 46 22.44 6.12 3.93
C PRO A 46 22.71 5.55 2.53
N GLY A 47 23.05 6.44 1.60
CA GLY A 47 23.36 6.05 0.22
C GLY A 47 22.16 5.81 -0.70
N ARG A 48 20.91 5.85 -0.20
CA ARG A 48 19.70 5.64 -1.02
C ARG A 48 18.77 6.83 -1.01
N LEU A 49 18.03 7.04 0.09
CA LEU A 49 17.08 8.15 0.23
C LEU A 49 17.42 8.95 1.48
N THR A 50 18.03 10.12 1.31
CA THR A 50 18.41 11.01 2.40
C THR A 50 17.45 12.17 2.59
N THR A 51 16.65 12.46 1.57
CA THR A 51 15.67 13.56 1.58
C THR A 51 14.56 13.28 2.58
N PRO A 52 14.15 14.25 3.40
CA PRO A 52 12.96 14.11 4.24
C PRO A 52 11.71 13.82 3.39
N HIS A 53 10.89 12.87 3.83
CA HIS A 53 9.73 12.43 3.08
C HIS A 53 8.60 11.94 3.97
N MET A 54 7.39 11.91 3.41
CA MET A 54 6.21 11.28 3.99
C MET A 54 5.79 10.10 3.13
N VAL A 55 5.43 8.99 3.78
CA VAL A 55 4.70 7.90 3.14
C VAL A 55 3.22 8.14 3.31
N LEU A 56 2.50 8.14 2.21
CA LEU A 56 1.04 8.19 2.18
C LEU A 56 0.49 6.82 1.81
N CYS A 57 -0.57 6.40 2.48
CA CYS A 57 -1.22 5.13 2.25
C CYS A 57 -2.74 5.33 2.07
N CYS A 58 -3.28 4.76 1.00
CA CYS A 58 -4.71 4.73 0.76
C CYS A 58 -5.35 3.53 1.46
N THR A 59 -5.77 3.69 2.71
CA THR A 59 -6.33 2.59 3.50
C THR A 59 -7.70 2.11 3.03
N PRO A 60 -8.61 2.98 2.52
CA PRO A 60 -9.87 2.52 1.95
C PRO A 60 -9.72 1.75 0.65
N GLY A 61 -8.53 1.79 0.06
CA GLY A 61 -8.27 1.25 -1.27
C GLY A 61 -8.62 2.25 -2.37
N ALA A 62 -7.66 2.47 -3.28
CA ALA A 62 -7.78 3.48 -4.32
C ALA A 62 -8.61 3.00 -5.50
N ARG A 63 -8.22 1.90 -6.11
CA ARG A 63 -8.80 1.39 -7.34
C ARG A 63 -9.15 -0.09 -7.18
N MET A 64 -10.23 -0.51 -7.83
CA MET A 64 -10.55 -1.92 -8.00
C MET A 64 -9.81 -2.45 -9.22
N ASP A 65 -9.01 -3.48 -9.03
CA ASP A 65 -8.26 -4.14 -10.10
C ASP A 65 -7.93 -5.59 -9.74
N ARG A 66 -7.39 -6.30 -10.71
CA ARG A 66 -6.90 -7.67 -10.55
C ARG A 66 -5.39 -7.66 -10.46
N MET A 67 -4.82 -8.56 -9.66
CA MET A 67 -3.37 -8.75 -9.65
C MET A 67 -2.89 -9.43 -10.93
N TYR A 68 -3.69 -10.35 -11.48
CA TYR A 68 -3.44 -11.00 -12.77
C TYR A 68 -4.77 -11.25 -13.50
N THR A 69 -4.70 -11.46 -14.80
CA THR A 69 -5.87 -11.81 -15.62
C THR A 69 -6.32 -13.27 -15.44
N THR A 70 -5.45 -14.10 -14.88
CA THR A 70 -5.65 -15.51 -14.57
C THR A 70 -5.20 -15.78 -13.13
N ARG A 71 -5.45 -17.00 -12.62
CA ARG A 71 -4.94 -17.44 -11.30
C ARG A 71 -3.45 -17.75 -11.25
N ASP A 72 -2.72 -17.36 -12.28
CA ASP A 72 -1.27 -17.54 -12.35
C ASP A 72 -0.57 -16.29 -11.80
N ASN A 73 0.25 -16.47 -10.76
CA ASN A 73 1.10 -15.42 -10.19
C ASN A 73 2.59 -15.70 -10.36
N SER A 74 2.95 -16.55 -11.34
CA SER A 74 4.33 -17.00 -11.60
C SER A 74 5.33 -15.85 -11.80
N ASN A 75 4.88 -14.70 -12.32
CA ASN A 75 5.72 -13.52 -12.54
C ASN A 75 5.86 -12.62 -11.31
N GLY A 76 5.41 -13.05 -10.14
CA GLY A 76 5.56 -12.35 -8.87
C GLY A 76 4.96 -10.94 -8.86
N TYR A 77 5.36 -10.14 -7.87
CA TYR A 77 4.84 -8.77 -7.71
C TYR A 77 5.16 -7.86 -8.89
N TRP A 78 6.42 -7.89 -9.38
CA TRP A 78 6.82 -7.00 -10.47
C TRP A 78 6.14 -7.30 -11.81
N GLY A 79 5.63 -8.50 -12.00
CA GLY A 79 4.86 -8.87 -13.19
C GLY A 79 3.35 -8.70 -13.05
N CYS A 80 2.84 -8.31 -11.88
CA CYS A 80 1.41 -8.24 -11.64
C CYS A 80 0.74 -7.05 -12.35
N GLY A 81 -0.57 -7.17 -12.58
CA GLY A 81 -1.38 -6.17 -13.26
C GLY A 81 -1.38 -4.81 -12.56
N PHE A 82 -1.36 -4.79 -11.23
CA PHE A 82 -1.23 -3.55 -10.47
C PHE A 82 0.03 -2.77 -10.88
N VAL A 83 1.18 -3.45 -10.98
CA VAL A 83 2.45 -2.81 -11.38
C VAL A 83 2.43 -2.43 -12.86
N GLN A 84 1.89 -3.28 -13.73
CA GLN A 84 1.95 -3.08 -15.18
C GLN A 84 0.98 -2.02 -15.70
N TRP A 85 -0.22 -1.92 -15.11
CA TRP A 85 -1.29 -1.03 -15.60
C TRP A 85 -1.88 -0.15 -14.50
N GLY A 86 -2.11 -0.69 -13.31
CA GLY A 86 -2.79 0.01 -12.21
C GLY A 86 -2.02 1.23 -11.71
N ILE A 87 -0.70 1.12 -11.60
CA ILE A 87 0.17 2.20 -11.11
C ILE A 87 0.11 3.40 -12.06
N THR A 88 0.21 3.18 -13.37
CA THR A 88 0.23 4.27 -14.34
C THR A 88 -1.05 5.10 -14.30
N ASP A 89 -2.20 4.44 -14.22
CA ASP A 89 -3.49 5.13 -14.14
C ASP A 89 -3.69 5.82 -12.79
N LEU A 90 -3.27 5.18 -11.69
CA LEU A 90 -3.31 5.77 -10.38
C LEU A 90 -2.44 7.03 -10.31
N LEU A 91 -1.23 6.98 -10.85
CA LEU A 91 -0.33 8.12 -10.94
C LEU A 91 -0.93 9.26 -11.76
N ARG A 92 -1.45 8.98 -12.95
CA ARG A 92 -2.06 10.01 -13.81
C ARG A 92 -3.20 10.73 -13.11
N ASN A 93 -4.07 10.00 -12.42
CA ASN A 93 -5.24 10.55 -11.78
C ASN A 93 -4.93 11.21 -10.45
N THR A 94 -4.00 10.66 -9.69
CA THR A 94 -3.69 11.13 -8.33
C THR A 94 -2.68 12.25 -8.33
N VAL A 95 -1.58 12.11 -9.06
CA VAL A 95 -0.48 13.08 -9.03
C VAL A 95 -0.82 14.40 -9.67
N ASN A 96 -1.49 14.36 -10.82
CA ASN A 96 -1.86 15.57 -11.55
C ASN A 96 -2.95 16.38 -10.84
N THR A 97 -3.73 15.75 -9.96
CA THR A 97 -4.82 16.40 -9.23
C THR A 97 -4.48 16.78 -7.79
N PHE A 98 -3.47 16.12 -7.21
CA PHE A 98 -3.25 16.15 -5.78
C PHE A 98 -2.52 17.39 -5.28
N TRP A 99 -1.46 17.75 -5.93
CA TRP A 99 -0.48 18.58 -5.25
C TRP A 99 -0.22 19.93 -5.89
N GLY A 100 -0.85 20.24 -7.00
CA GLY A 100 -0.46 21.44 -7.71
C GLY A 100 1.07 21.51 -7.82
N ASN A 101 1.64 22.65 -8.03
CA ASN A 101 3.05 22.80 -8.39
C ASN A 101 4.09 22.56 -7.27
N GLY A 102 3.80 21.90 -6.18
CA GLY A 102 4.69 21.91 -5.00
C GLY A 102 5.18 20.59 -4.42
N ALA A 103 4.46 19.49 -4.56
CA ALA A 103 4.93 18.23 -4.01
C ALA A 103 5.49 17.31 -5.11
N ARG A 104 6.56 16.64 -4.79
CA ARG A 104 7.17 15.67 -5.69
C ARG A 104 6.90 14.27 -5.18
N ILE A 105 6.36 13.42 -6.04
CA ILE A 105 6.41 11.98 -5.79
C ILE A 105 7.86 11.55 -5.92
N MET A 106 8.27 10.77 -4.95
CA MET A 106 9.63 10.23 -4.86
C MET A 106 9.60 8.76 -5.23
N SER A 107 10.42 8.38 -6.19
CA SER A 107 10.69 6.98 -6.47
C SER A 107 11.51 6.38 -5.33
N ILE A 108 11.08 5.24 -4.84
CA ILE A 108 11.78 4.47 -3.81
C ILE A 108 12.23 3.12 -4.34
N TYR A 109 13.32 2.59 -3.79
CA TYR A 109 13.75 1.24 -4.10
C TYR A 109 12.95 0.23 -3.28
N LEU A 110 12.29 -0.69 -3.98
CA LEU A 110 11.54 -1.80 -3.38
C LEU A 110 12.13 -3.13 -3.84
N GLN A 111 12.39 -4.00 -2.89
CA GLN A 111 12.74 -5.39 -3.15
C GLN A 111 11.46 -6.22 -3.16
N GLN A 112 11.09 -6.79 -4.31
CA GLN A 112 9.89 -7.60 -4.46
C GLN A 112 10.12 -8.78 -5.41
N SER A 113 9.21 -9.76 -5.36
CA SER A 113 9.29 -10.98 -6.18
C SER A 113 9.20 -10.67 -7.68
N THR A 114 10.03 -11.37 -8.45
CA THR A 114 10.00 -11.37 -9.93
C THR A 114 9.53 -12.68 -10.51
N SER A 115 9.58 -13.77 -9.74
CA SER A 115 8.99 -15.04 -10.13
C SER A 115 8.59 -15.88 -8.91
N MET A 116 7.59 -16.73 -9.14
CA MET A 116 7.11 -17.73 -8.20
C MET A 116 7.25 -19.13 -8.83
N VAL A 117 7.74 -20.09 -8.08
CA VAL A 117 7.83 -21.51 -8.50
C VAL A 117 7.37 -22.37 -7.33
N ASP A 118 6.48 -23.30 -7.57
CA ASP A 118 5.92 -24.22 -6.57
C ASP A 118 5.42 -23.50 -5.30
N GLY A 119 4.76 -22.34 -5.51
CA GLY A 119 4.21 -21.55 -4.42
C GLY A 119 5.24 -20.77 -3.59
N ARG A 120 6.48 -20.68 -4.07
CA ARG A 120 7.58 -19.98 -3.39
C ARG A 120 8.15 -18.87 -4.25
N ILE A 121 8.68 -17.82 -3.63
CA ILE A 121 9.45 -16.81 -4.35
C ILE A 121 10.76 -17.46 -4.82
N SER A 122 10.89 -17.60 -6.13
CA SER A 122 12.08 -18.14 -6.77
C SER A 122 13.12 -17.05 -6.99
N THR A 123 12.70 -15.91 -7.51
CA THR A 123 13.58 -14.76 -7.73
C THR A 123 12.93 -13.46 -7.25
N SER A 124 13.79 -12.52 -6.87
CA SER A 124 13.37 -11.18 -6.50
C SER A 124 14.31 -10.15 -7.09
N ALA A 125 13.82 -8.93 -7.27
CA ALA A 125 14.62 -7.82 -7.73
C ALA A 125 14.27 -6.54 -6.98
N GLU A 126 15.27 -5.69 -6.82
CA GLU A 126 15.08 -4.33 -6.37
C GLU A 126 14.80 -3.44 -7.57
N ARG A 127 13.69 -2.71 -7.55
CA ARG A 127 13.32 -1.76 -8.60
C ARG A 127 12.80 -0.47 -8.00
N LEU A 128 12.89 0.61 -8.77
CA LEU A 128 12.27 1.88 -8.42
C LEU A 128 10.75 1.79 -8.57
N ALA A 129 10.03 2.31 -7.60
CA ALA A 129 8.59 2.42 -7.60
C ALA A 129 8.14 3.80 -7.10
N ASP A 130 7.20 4.40 -7.80
CA ASP A 130 6.56 5.67 -7.43
C ASP A 130 5.31 5.41 -6.60
N VAL A 131 4.59 4.33 -6.92
CA VAL A 131 3.45 3.81 -6.17
C VAL A 131 3.64 2.31 -5.96
N TRP A 132 3.25 1.81 -4.81
CA TRP A 132 3.34 0.37 -4.50
C TRP A 132 2.20 -0.10 -3.60
N LEU A 133 2.04 -1.40 -3.46
CA LEU A 133 1.22 -2.02 -2.42
C LEU A 133 2.09 -2.27 -1.18
N PRO A 134 1.59 -2.01 0.03
CA PRO A 134 2.32 -2.35 1.24
C PRO A 134 2.36 -3.87 1.42
N THR A 135 3.39 -4.36 2.07
CA THR A 135 3.50 -5.75 2.52
C THR A 135 2.64 -5.99 3.77
N ASP A 136 2.38 -7.26 4.09
CA ASP A 136 1.76 -7.65 5.35
C ASP A 136 2.56 -7.13 6.57
N MET A 137 3.90 -7.14 6.48
CA MET A 137 4.76 -6.56 7.53
C MET A 137 4.52 -5.07 7.71
N GLN A 138 4.39 -4.30 6.62
CA GLN A 138 4.15 -2.86 6.71
C GLN A 138 2.78 -2.53 7.32
N VAL A 139 1.78 -3.38 7.11
CA VAL A 139 0.43 -3.17 7.63
C VAL A 139 0.26 -3.77 9.02
N PHE A 140 0.64 -5.03 9.24
CA PHE A 140 0.34 -5.77 10.47
C PHE A 140 1.52 -5.93 11.43
N GLY A 141 2.72 -5.55 11.03
CA GLY A 141 3.94 -5.73 11.84
C GLY A 141 4.39 -7.18 11.93
N SER A 142 3.78 -8.08 11.17
CA SER A 142 4.10 -9.50 11.15
C SER A 142 3.91 -10.10 9.76
N ARG A 143 4.68 -11.13 9.46
CA ARG A 143 4.59 -11.89 8.20
C ARG A 143 3.79 -13.16 8.42
N VAL A 144 2.49 -13.05 8.61
CA VAL A 144 1.67 -14.20 9.00
C VAL A 144 1.45 -15.18 7.84
N LEU A 145 1.13 -14.67 6.64
CA LEU A 145 0.90 -15.51 5.47
C LEU A 145 2.17 -15.69 4.64
N SER A 146 2.99 -14.67 4.52
CA SER A 146 4.22 -14.70 3.72
C SER A 146 5.37 -15.48 4.38
N VAL A 147 5.33 -15.77 5.68
CA VAL A 147 6.37 -16.54 6.40
C VAL A 147 6.67 -17.88 5.72
N ARG A 148 5.68 -18.58 5.23
CA ARG A 148 5.88 -19.87 4.55
C ARG A 148 6.63 -19.75 3.23
N GLN A 149 6.64 -18.59 2.62
CA GLN A 149 7.27 -18.34 1.33
C GLN A 149 8.65 -17.71 1.46
N TYR A 150 8.82 -16.83 2.44
CA TYR A 150 10.09 -16.15 2.69
C TYR A 150 11.06 -16.95 3.57
N SER A 151 10.57 -17.89 4.38
CA SER A 151 11.41 -18.64 5.33
C SER A 151 12.44 -19.55 4.68
N GLU A 152 12.29 -19.85 3.41
CA GLU A 152 13.17 -20.77 2.69
C GLU A 152 14.08 -20.06 1.65
N SER A 153 14.00 -18.75 1.53
CA SER A 153 14.96 -17.96 0.76
C SER A 153 15.85 -17.15 1.72
N PRO A 154 16.99 -17.73 2.15
CA PRO A 154 17.89 -17.04 3.09
C PRO A 154 18.52 -15.77 2.52
N ASN A 155 18.30 -15.48 1.25
CA ASN A 155 18.94 -14.40 0.52
C ASN A 155 18.01 -13.24 0.13
N LEU A 156 16.77 -13.20 0.66
CA LEU A 156 16.00 -11.97 0.52
C LEU A 156 16.61 -10.94 1.49
N PRO A 157 17.29 -9.90 0.99
CA PRO A 157 17.88 -8.90 1.85
C PRO A 157 16.80 -8.33 2.74
N ALA A 158 17.19 -7.93 3.95
CA ALA A 158 16.31 -7.23 4.88
C ALA A 158 15.60 -6.12 4.09
N HIS A 159 14.32 -6.33 3.81
CA HIS A 159 13.56 -5.45 2.93
C HIS A 159 13.55 -4.04 3.47
N THR A 160 13.71 -3.08 2.58
CA THR A 160 13.14 -1.77 2.77
C THR A 160 11.64 -2.00 2.99
N GLY A 161 11.17 -2.03 4.21
CA GLY A 161 9.81 -2.45 4.54
C GLY A 161 9.74 -3.54 5.60
N ALA A 162 10.84 -3.76 6.32
CA ALA A 162 10.91 -4.72 7.42
C ALA A 162 10.15 -4.27 8.69
N MET A 163 9.60 -3.06 8.71
CA MET A 163 8.91 -2.51 9.87
C MET A 163 7.45 -2.16 9.52
N GLN A 164 6.59 -2.23 10.53
CA GLN A 164 5.23 -1.74 10.43
C GLN A 164 5.21 -0.22 10.25
N PHE A 165 4.36 0.30 9.38
CA PHE A 165 4.09 1.74 9.34
C PHE A 165 3.51 2.20 10.67
N ARG A 166 3.99 3.32 11.20
CA ARG A 166 3.49 3.89 12.45
C ARG A 166 1.97 4.12 12.43
N LEU A 167 1.40 4.40 11.26
CA LEU A 167 -0.04 4.52 11.08
C LEU A 167 -0.79 3.33 11.65
N PHE A 168 -0.43 2.12 11.23
CA PHE A 168 -1.12 0.91 11.64
C PHE A 168 -0.74 0.44 13.04
N GLY A 169 0.48 0.75 13.48
CA GLY A 169 0.89 0.51 14.87
C GLY A 169 0.12 1.37 15.87
N GLN A 170 -0.19 2.61 15.49
CA GLN A 170 -0.94 3.54 16.35
C GLN A 170 -2.46 3.44 16.16
N ASN A 171 -2.91 3.07 14.95
CA ASN A 171 -4.32 3.02 14.56
C ASN A 171 -4.60 1.75 13.74
N PRO A 172 -4.59 0.57 14.36
CA PRO A 172 -4.76 -0.71 13.65
C PRO A 172 -6.10 -0.81 12.91
N GLU A 173 -7.12 -0.08 13.37
CA GLU A 173 -8.43 -0.03 12.73
C GLU A 173 -8.38 0.48 11.29
N LEU A 174 -7.43 1.35 10.97
CA LEU A 174 -7.27 1.90 9.62
C LEU A 174 -6.85 0.84 8.60
N ALA A 175 -6.26 -0.28 9.02
CA ALA A 175 -6.01 -1.41 8.13
C ALA A 175 -7.33 -1.99 7.57
N PHE A 176 -8.43 -1.87 8.31
CA PHE A 176 -9.72 -2.47 8.00
C PHE A 176 -10.78 -1.46 7.54
N ASP A 177 -10.41 -0.20 7.35
CA ASP A 177 -11.33 0.86 6.88
C ASP A 177 -12.61 1.05 7.72
N THR A 178 -12.55 0.71 8.99
CA THR A 178 -13.74 0.73 9.87
C THR A 178 -14.19 2.13 10.25
N LEU A 179 -13.34 3.14 10.05
CA LEU A 179 -13.66 4.53 10.42
C LEU A 179 -14.57 5.24 9.41
N ARG A 180 -14.89 4.63 8.27
CA ARG A 180 -15.55 5.30 7.14
C ARG A 180 -16.88 4.70 6.73
N GLY A 181 -17.44 3.82 7.53
CA GLY A 181 -18.77 3.27 7.25
C GLY A 181 -18.75 2.47 5.93
N MET A 182 -18.22 1.27 5.96
CA MET A 182 -18.48 0.32 4.90
C MET A 182 -19.98 0.20 4.69
N ALA A 183 -20.41 0.08 3.44
CA ALA A 183 -21.77 -0.32 3.14
C ALA A 183 -22.14 -1.54 4.01
N GLN A 184 -23.38 -1.62 4.49
CA GLN A 184 -23.82 -2.73 5.35
C GLN A 184 -23.62 -4.10 4.70
N ASN A 185 -23.62 -4.15 3.35
CA ASN A 185 -23.33 -5.32 2.54
C ASN A 185 -22.34 -4.95 1.42
N PRO A 186 -21.04 -4.84 1.71
CA PRO A 186 -20.06 -4.54 0.67
C PRO A 186 -20.02 -5.69 -0.34
N THR A 187 -19.89 -5.34 -1.61
CA THR A 187 -19.53 -6.34 -2.63
C THR A 187 -18.16 -6.94 -2.29
N ASP A 188 -17.86 -8.14 -2.77
CA ASP A 188 -16.54 -8.76 -2.52
C ASP A 188 -15.39 -7.85 -2.97
N SER A 189 -15.57 -7.12 -4.06
CA SER A 189 -14.58 -6.17 -4.56
C SER A 189 -14.36 -4.96 -3.64
N GLU A 190 -15.35 -4.55 -2.87
CA GLU A 190 -15.23 -3.46 -1.88
C GLU A 190 -14.71 -3.95 -0.53
N ARG A 191 -14.96 -5.22 -0.23
CA ARG A 191 -14.58 -5.87 1.01
C ARG A 191 -13.08 -6.10 1.12
N TYR A 192 -12.43 -6.45 -0.01
CA TYR A 192 -11.05 -6.91 -0.05
C TYR A 192 -10.09 -5.84 -0.57
N LYS A 193 -8.90 -5.79 0.04
CA LYS A 193 -7.81 -4.91 -0.39
C LYS A 193 -6.53 -5.71 -0.60
N TRP A 194 -5.92 -5.54 -1.78
CA TRP A 194 -4.65 -6.16 -2.13
C TRP A 194 -3.48 -5.62 -1.30
N LEU A 195 -2.61 -6.52 -0.86
CA LEU A 195 -1.26 -6.25 -0.38
C LEU A 195 -0.22 -6.72 -1.40
N ALA A 196 1.07 -6.50 -1.10
CA ALA A 196 2.15 -6.79 -2.04
C ALA A 196 2.55 -8.27 -2.14
N ASP A 197 2.06 -9.13 -1.25
CA ASP A 197 2.62 -10.46 -1.04
C ASP A 197 1.90 -11.54 -1.85
N PRO A 198 2.53 -12.11 -2.89
CA PRO A 198 2.01 -13.27 -3.60
C PRO A 198 2.11 -14.52 -2.73
N LEU A 199 1.16 -15.44 -2.90
CA LEU A 199 1.07 -16.70 -2.18
C LEU A 199 1.08 -17.89 -3.16
N ALA A 200 1.08 -19.12 -2.62
CA ALA A 200 1.00 -20.33 -3.43
C ALA A 200 -0.31 -20.40 -4.26
N ASP A 201 -0.30 -21.22 -5.29
CA ASP A 201 -1.48 -21.61 -6.08
C ASP A 201 -2.26 -20.44 -6.71
N GLY A 202 -1.54 -19.42 -7.16
CA GLY A 202 -2.15 -18.25 -7.79
C GLY A 202 -2.93 -17.36 -6.82
N ASN A 203 -2.68 -17.51 -5.53
CA ASN A 203 -3.28 -16.69 -4.48
C ASN A 203 -2.45 -15.43 -4.20
N TRP A 204 -3.09 -14.47 -3.53
CA TRP A 204 -2.48 -13.21 -3.15
C TRP A 204 -3.00 -12.74 -1.79
N THR A 205 -2.13 -12.13 -0.99
CA THR A 205 -2.51 -11.60 0.31
C THR A 205 -3.47 -10.42 0.19
N ILE A 206 -4.52 -10.45 0.98
CA ILE A 206 -5.52 -9.39 1.07
C ILE A 206 -5.85 -9.05 2.52
N VAL A 207 -6.40 -7.86 2.71
CA VAL A 207 -7.13 -7.47 3.92
C VAL A 207 -8.62 -7.69 3.69
N ASP A 208 -9.27 -8.43 4.58
CA ASP A 208 -10.73 -8.57 4.64
C ASP A 208 -11.28 -7.54 5.63
N ASN A 209 -11.86 -6.47 5.10
CA ASN A 209 -12.39 -5.37 5.91
C ASN A 209 -13.56 -5.82 6.81
N LEU A 210 -14.40 -6.74 6.34
CA LEU A 210 -15.57 -7.20 7.09
C LEU A 210 -15.20 -8.11 8.25
N LYS A 211 -14.32 -9.08 8.00
CA LYS A 211 -13.83 -10.00 9.04
C LYS A 211 -12.71 -9.41 9.89
N ARG A 212 -12.18 -8.25 9.51
CA ARG A 212 -11.06 -7.57 10.17
C ARG A 212 -9.85 -8.49 10.34
N THR A 213 -9.48 -9.14 9.25
CA THR A 213 -8.38 -10.10 9.23
C THR A 213 -7.59 -10.01 7.93
N MET A 214 -6.37 -10.49 7.98
CA MET A 214 -5.58 -10.77 6.80
C MET A 214 -5.93 -12.17 6.30
N THR A 215 -6.11 -12.32 5.00
CA THR A 215 -6.42 -13.59 4.34
C THR A 215 -5.87 -13.59 2.92
N TRP A 216 -6.40 -14.41 2.05
CA TRP A 216 -5.98 -14.49 0.65
C TRP A 216 -7.17 -14.48 -0.29
N ASN A 217 -6.90 -14.13 -1.54
CA ASN A 217 -7.84 -14.28 -2.65
C ASN A 217 -7.07 -14.65 -3.92
N TYR A 218 -7.79 -15.15 -4.91
CA TYR A 218 -7.18 -15.47 -6.20
C TYR A 218 -6.70 -14.21 -6.92
N ALA A 219 -5.57 -14.32 -7.61
CA ALA A 219 -4.95 -13.18 -8.29
C ALA A 219 -5.85 -12.57 -9.38
N ASP A 220 -6.80 -13.33 -9.93
CA ASP A 220 -7.78 -12.88 -10.92
C ASP A 220 -9.05 -12.26 -10.30
N ALA A 221 -9.17 -12.25 -8.97
CA ALA A 221 -10.27 -11.56 -8.30
C ALA A 221 -10.13 -10.04 -8.43
N THR A 222 -11.26 -9.34 -8.47
CA THR A 222 -11.28 -7.87 -8.46
C THR A 222 -11.39 -7.38 -7.02
N CYS A 223 -10.35 -6.69 -6.54
CA CYS A 223 -10.31 -6.11 -5.20
C CYS A 223 -9.78 -4.68 -5.27
N ARG A 224 -9.97 -3.91 -4.21
CA ARG A 224 -9.34 -2.59 -4.08
C ARG A 224 -7.83 -2.74 -3.86
N SER A 225 -7.07 -1.71 -4.14
CA SER A 225 -5.62 -1.67 -3.93
C SER A 225 -5.29 -0.72 -2.77
N MET A 226 -4.65 -1.23 -1.72
CA MET A 226 -4.12 -0.40 -0.64
C MET A 226 -2.82 0.27 -1.11
N ALA A 227 -2.94 1.25 -2.01
CA ALA A 227 -1.78 1.88 -2.62
C ALA A 227 -1.02 2.79 -1.65
N CYS A 228 0.29 2.82 -1.78
CA CYS A 228 1.19 3.74 -1.08
C CYS A 228 2.00 4.57 -2.07
N LEU A 229 2.38 5.76 -1.65
CA LEU A 229 3.31 6.64 -2.38
C LEU A 229 4.17 7.45 -1.40
N CYS A 230 5.30 7.95 -1.88
CA CYS A 230 6.23 8.75 -1.11
C CYS A 230 6.28 10.17 -1.67
N VAL A 231 6.23 11.17 -0.79
CA VAL A 231 6.27 12.60 -1.18
C VAL A 231 7.29 13.36 -0.35
N SER A 232 7.92 14.37 -0.97
CA SER A 232 8.83 15.30 -0.32
C SER A 232 8.33 16.72 -0.39
#